data_31965ccdc81a00cdc9ba899f99429e67
#
_entry.id   31965ccdc81a00cdc9ba899f99429e67
#
_cell.length_a   1.000
_cell.length_b   1.000
_cell.length_c   1.000
_cell.angle_alpha   90.00
_cell.angle_beta   90.00
_cell.angle_gamma   90.00
#
_symmetry.space_group_name_H-M   'P 1'
#
loop_
_entity.id
_entity.type
_entity.pdbx_description
1 polymer ?
#
loop_
_entity_poly.entity_id
_entity_poly.type
_entity_poly.pdbx_seq_one_letter_code
_entity_poly.pdbx_strand_id
1 'polypeptide(L)'
;MLLKLLKTESAHAMVGKKKQQEYEDRISQALVVLGQVSEDNTTPRNIRRAAKESSEALQNAELTYAVRSSNAISILDEILQDPNMPNYTRVRLWNVMSLLEAIKD
;
A
#
# COMPACT_ATOMS: atom_id res chain seq x y z
N MET A 1 5.78 24.32 23.25
CA MET A 1 4.78 23.27 23.33
C MET A 1 4.00 23.13 22.05
N LEU A 2 3.26 24.17 21.71
CA LEU A 2 2.57 24.22 20.43
C LEU A 2 3.51 24.05 19.25
N LEU A 3 4.69 24.61 19.37
CA LEU A 3 5.71 24.50 18.33
C LEU A 3 6.12 23.07 18.06
N LYS A 4 6.12 22.26 19.12
CA LYS A 4 6.48 20.88 19.00
C LYS A 4 5.43 20.10 18.23
N LEU A 5 4.18 20.37 18.52
CA LEU A 5 3.08 19.77 17.80
C LEU A 5 3.09 20.17 16.33
N LEU A 6 3.36 21.43 16.08
CA LEU A 6 3.45 21.94 14.73
C LEU A 6 4.58 21.28 13.95
N LYS A 7 5.69 21.01 14.62
CA LYS A 7 6.81 20.32 13.98
C LYS A 7 6.47 18.89 13.63
N THR A 8 5.77 18.21 14.51
CA THR A 8 5.35 16.84 14.27
C THR A 8 4.38 16.78 13.10
N GLU A 9 3.49 17.74 13.04
CA GLU A 9 2.53 17.82 11.95
C GLU A 9 3.14 18.36 10.67
N SER A 10 4.26 19.06 10.75
CA SER A 10 4.93 19.60 9.57
C SER A 10 5.28 18.56 8.55
N ALA A 11 5.64 17.38 9.00
CA ALA A 11 5.95 16.28 8.09
C ALA A 11 4.74 15.98 7.22
N HIS A 12 3.55 16.03 7.80
CA HIS A 12 2.30 15.83 7.07
C HIS A 12 1.86 17.11 6.37
N ALA A 13 2.12 18.26 6.99
CA ALA A 13 1.75 19.55 6.42
C ALA A 13 2.49 19.86 5.12
N MET A 14 3.71 19.35 4.97
CA MET A 14 4.46 19.53 3.74
C MET A 14 3.78 18.86 2.56
N VAL A 15 3.00 17.83 2.82
CA VAL A 15 2.20 17.14 1.81
C VAL A 15 0.86 17.84 1.60
N GLY A 16 0.41 18.61 2.61
CA GLY A 16 -0.89 19.29 2.60
C GLY A 16 -2.01 18.33 2.98
N LYS A 17 -3.08 18.87 3.52
CA LYS A 17 -4.22 18.07 3.98
C LYS A 17 -4.93 17.38 2.84
N LYS A 18 -5.05 18.06 1.71
CA LYS A 18 -5.69 17.51 0.53
C LYS A 18 -4.90 16.33 -0.01
N LYS A 19 -3.59 16.47 -0.04
CA LYS A 19 -2.69 15.44 -0.51
C LYS A 19 -2.69 14.25 0.45
N GLN A 20 -2.70 14.54 1.74
CA GLN A 20 -2.78 13.51 2.77
C GLN A 20 -4.05 12.68 2.63
N GLN A 21 -5.18 13.34 2.43
CA GLN A 21 -6.46 12.65 2.22
C GLN A 21 -6.41 11.80 0.96
N GLU A 22 -5.84 12.32 -0.10
CA GLU A 22 -5.67 11.58 -1.35
C GLU A 22 -4.84 10.30 -1.14
N TYR A 23 -3.77 10.40 -0.38
CA TYR A 23 -2.92 9.25 -0.08
C TYR A 23 -3.64 8.22 0.77
N GLU A 24 -4.39 8.68 1.77
CA GLU A 24 -5.19 7.79 2.60
C GLU A 24 -6.25 7.06 1.78
N ASP A 25 -6.88 7.76 0.85
CA ASP A 25 -7.87 7.16 -0.04
C ASP A 25 -7.24 6.10 -0.94
N ARG A 26 -6.06 6.37 -1.48
CA ARG A 26 -5.35 5.40 -2.30
C ARG A 26 -4.97 4.16 -1.52
N ILE A 27 -4.50 4.34 -0.30
CA ILE A 27 -4.16 3.22 0.57
C ILE A 27 -5.41 2.42 0.92
N SER A 28 -6.52 3.09 1.22
CA SER A 28 -7.78 2.40 1.52
C SER A 28 -8.25 1.55 0.34
N GLN A 29 -8.16 2.07 -0.87
CA GLN A 29 -8.53 1.32 -2.06
C GLN A 29 -7.60 0.13 -2.26
N ALA A 30 -6.31 0.33 -2.04
CA ALA A 30 -5.32 -0.74 -2.15
C ALA A 30 -5.61 -1.85 -1.14
N LEU A 31 -5.95 -1.47 0.10
CA LEU A 31 -6.25 -2.44 1.15
C LEU A 31 -7.46 -3.30 0.81
N VAL A 32 -8.49 -2.71 0.19
CA VAL A 32 -9.66 -3.47 -0.24
C VAL A 32 -9.27 -4.54 -1.25
N VAL A 33 -8.50 -4.17 -2.25
CA VAL A 33 -8.07 -5.12 -3.30
C VAL A 33 -7.14 -6.19 -2.72
N LEU A 34 -6.19 -5.79 -1.89
CA LEU A 34 -5.27 -6.74 -1.26
C LEU A 34 -6.01 -7.71 -0.35
N GLY A 35 -7.04 -7.24 0.35
CA GLY A 35 -7.90 -8.10 1.16
C GLY A 35 -8.60 -9.15 0.32
N GLN A 36 -9.12 -8.75 -0.83
CA GLN A 36 -9.76 -9.69 -1.75
C GLN A 36 -8.80 -10.77 -2.22
N VAL A 37 -7.57 -10.38 -2.55
CA VAL A 37 -6.56 -11.34 -2.99
C VAL A 37 -6.16 -12.28 -1.85
N SER A 38 -5.95 -11.74 -0.64
CA SER A 38 -5.52 -12.54 0.50
C SER A 38 -6.56 -13.57 0.94
N GLU A 39 -7.84 -13.30 0.66
CA GLU A 39 -8.94 -14.19 1.04
C GLU A 39 -9.41 -15.11 -0.09
N ASP A 40 -8.84 -14.98 -1.27
CA ASP A 40 -9.23 -15.78 -2.42
C ASP A 40 -8.57 -17.15 -2.37
N ASN A 41 -9.35 -18.16 -2.02
CA ASN A 41 -8.87 -19.55 -1.88
C ASN A 41 -8.37 -20.14 -3.19
N THR A 42 -8.74 -19.56 -4.33
CA THR A 42 -8.26 -20.04 -5.63
C THR A 42 -6.90 -19.49 -6.00
N THR A 43 -6.41 -18.52 -5.23
CA THR A 43 -5.08 -17.94 -5.42
C THR A 43 -4.05 -18.72 -4.61
N PRO A 44 -2.87 -19.03 -5.16
CA PRO A 44 -1.83 -19.76 -4.42
C PRO A 44 -1.47 -19.08 -3.10
N ARG A 45 -1.10 -19.91 -2.13
CA ARG A 45 -0.83 -19.47 -0.76
C ARG A 45 0.24 -18.39 -0.67
N ASN A 46 1.31 -18.52 -1.43
CA ASN A 46 2.40 -17.54 -1.40
C ASN A 46 1.95 -16.17 -1.89
N ILE A 47 1.03 -16.14 -2.85
CA ILE A 47 0.49 -14.89 -3.38
C ILE A 47 -0.46 -14.27 -2.36
N ARG A 48 -1.30 -15.08 -1.72
CA ARG A 48 -2.18 -14.61 -0.65
C ARG A 48 -1.38 -14.03 0.51
N ARG A 49 -0.28 -14.69 0.86
CA ARG A 49 0.60 -14.21 1.93
C ARG A 49 1.25 -12.87 1.57
N ALA A 50 1.71 -12.73 0.35
CA ALA A 50 2.30 -11.47 -0.10
C ALA A 50 1.28 -10.34 -0.05
N ALA A 51 0.05 -10.61 -0.44
CA ALA A 51 -1.03 -9.62 -0.36
C ALA A 51 -1.27 -9.19 1.10
N LYS A 52 -1.27 -10.14 2.01
CA LYS A 52 -1.44 -9.85 3.44
C LYS A 52 -0.28 -9.03 3.98
N GLU A 53 0.95 -9.41 3.65
CA GLU A 53 2.14 -8.68 4.08
C GLU A 53 2.14 -7.24 3.56
N SER A 54 1.71 -7.06 2.31
CA SER A 54 1.59 -5.73 1.71
C SER A 54 0.56 -4.90 2.44
N SER A 55 -0.58 -5.51 2.82
CA SER A 55 -1.60 -4.83 3.61
C SER A 55 -1.05 -4.37 4.95
N GLU A 56 -0.29 -5.22 5.61
CA GLU A 56 0.31 -4.89 6.90
C GLU A 56 1.31 -3.74 6.77
N ALA A 57 2.10 -3.76 5.70
CA ALA A 57 3.06 -2.69 5.44
C ALA A 57 2.35 -1.34 5.27
N LEU A 58 1.22 -1.34 4.56
CA LEU A 58 0.44 -0.13 4.33
C LEU A 58 -0.22 0.42 5.59
N GLN A 59 -0.40 -0.41 6.60
CA GLN A 59 -1.05 -0.03 7.85
C GLN A 59 -0.08 0.34 8.96
N ASN A 60 1.21 0.34 8.67
CA ASN A 60 2.21 0.67 9.69
C ASN A 60 2.24 2.18 9.93
N ALA A 61 1.54 2.61 10.98
CA ALA A 61 1.36 4.02 11.30
C ALA A 61 2.65 4.73 11.74
N GLU A 62 3.68 3.98 12.04
CA GLU A 62 4.97 4.55 12.42
C GLU A 62 5.77 5.08 11.23
N LEU A 63 5.38 4.69 10.02
CA LEU A 63 6.06 5.08 8.80
C LEU A 63 5.25 6.11 8.02
N THR A 64 5.94 6.92 7.23
CA THR A 64 5.27 7.87 6.34
C THR A 64 4.51 7.13 5.25
N TYR A 65 3.58 7.79 4.60
CA TYR A 65 2.81 7.19 3.51
C TYR A 65 3.73 6.69 2.39
N ALA A 66 4.74 7.47 2.05
CA ALA A 66 5.67 7.10 0.99
C ALA A 66 6.46 5.84 1.34
N VAL A 67 6.92 5.73 2.58
CA VAL A 67 7.68 4.56 3.03
C VAL A 67 6.77 3.32 3.08
N ARG A 68 5.55 3.47 3.59
CA ARG A 68 4.57 2.38 3.59
C ARG A 68 4.34 1.86 2.18
N SER A 69 4.10 2.77 1.24
CA SER A 69 3.85 2.42 -0.14
C SER A 69 5.05 1.76 -0.79
N SER A 70 6.24 2.29 -0.53
CA SER A 70 7.48 1.73 -1.06
C SER A 70 7.69 0.29 -0.57
N ASN A 71 7.43 0.04 0.70
CA ASN A 71 7.56 -1.30 1.26
C ASN A 71 6.56 -2.27 0.63
N ALA A 72 5.31 -1.84 0.49
CA ALA A 72 4.28 -2.66 -0.13
C ALA A 72 4.61 -2.94 -1.61
N ILE A 73 5.05 -1.93 -2.32
CA ILE A 73 5.44 -2.08 -3.73
C ILE A 73 6.56 -3.11 -3.87
N SER A 74 7.54 -3.07 -2.98
CA SER A 74 8.64 -4.01 -3.02
C SER A 74 8.17 -5.46 -2.88
N ILE A 75 7.22 -5.71 -1.96
CA ILE A 75 6.64 -7.03 -1.77
C ILE A 75 5.88 -7.47 -3.01
N LEU A 76 5.06 -6.58 -3.57
CA LEU A 76 4.23 -6.88 -4.72
C LEU A 76 5.07 -7.09 -5.99
N ASP A 77 6.11 -6.30 -6.14
CA ASP A 77 7.01 -6.41 -7.30
C ASP A 77 7.62 -7.80 -7.35
N GLU A 78 8.03 -8.31 -6.20
CA GLU A 78 8.63 -9.63 -6.11
C GLU A 78 7.62 -10.72 -6.43
N ILE A 79 6.42 -10.65 -5.85
CA ILE A 79 5.42 -11.70 -6.05
C ILE A 79 4.84 -11.69 -7.47
N LEU A 80 4.85 -10.54 -8.13
CA LEU A 80 4.34 -10.42 -9.49
C LEU A 80 5.17 -11.22 -10.50
N GLN A 81 6.36 -11.64 -10.12
CA GLN A 81 7.21 -12.46 -10.96
C GLN A 81 6.88 -13.95 -10.87
N ASP A 82 5.97 -14.33 -10.00
CA ASP A 82 5.57 -15.73 -9.86
C ASP A 82 4.78 -16.18 -11.10
N PRO A 83 5.27 -17.21 -11.84
CA PRO A 83 4.59 -17.66 -13.04
C PRO A 83 3.25 -18.33 -12.78
N ASN A 84 3.00 -18.76 -11.54
CA ASN A 84 1.76 -19.44 -11.17
C ASN A 84 0.64 -18.49 -10.78
N MET A 85 0.87 -17.19 -10.89
CA MET A 85 -0.15 -16.20 -10.56
C MET A 85 -1.25 -16.17 -11.62
N PRO A 86 -2.53 -16.33 -11.22
CA PRO A 86 -3.64 -16.18 -12.17
C PRO A 86 -3.66 -14.77 -12.77
N ASN A 87 -4.09 -14.67 -14.02
CA ASN A 87 -4.11 -13.39 -14.71
C ASN A 87 -4.98 -12.35 -14.01
N TYR A 88 -6.14 -12.75 -13.50
CA TYR A 88 -7.03 -11.80 -12.83
C TYR A 88 -6.39 -11.26 -11.53
N THR A 89 -5.61 -12.09 -10.85
CA THR A 89 -4.88 -11.65 -9.66
C THR A 89 -3.78 -10.67 -10.05
N ARG A 90 -3.07 -10.93 -11.14
CA ARG A 90 -2.03 -10.06 -11.65
C ARG A 90 -2.57 -8.67 -11.97
N VAL A 91 -3.74 -8.62 -12.62
CA VAL A 91 -4.38 -7.35 -12.95
C VAL A 91 -4.75 -6.58 -11.67
N ARG A 92 -5.28 -7.27 -10.68
CA ARG A 92 -5.62 -6.66 -9.40
C ARG A 92 -4.39 -6.07 -8.71
N LEU A 93 -3.29 -6.81 -8.70
CA LEU A 93 -2.06 -6.34 -8.07
C LEU A 93 -1.43 -5.19 -8.85
N TRP A 94 -1.51 -5.20 -10.17
CA TRP A 94 -1.07 -4.06 -10.98
C TRP A 94 -1.88 -2.80 -10.65
N ASN A 95 -3.18 -2.96 -10.43
CA ASN A 95 -4.02 -1.84 -10.03
C ASN A 95 -3.57 -1.28 -8.67
N VAL A 96 -3.26 -2.16 -7.72
CA VAL A 96 -2.72 -1.74 -6.42
C VAL A 96 -1.40 -0.99 -6.61
N MET A 97 -0.51 -1.51 -7.45
CA MET A 97 0.77 -0.86 -7.73
C MET A 97 0.56 0.56 -8.25
N SER A 98 -0.38 0.73 -9.19
CA SER A 98 -0.70 2.05 -9.73
C SER A 98 -1.18 3.01 -8.66
N LEU A 99 -2.01 2.53 -7.75
CA LEU A 99 -2.49 3.35 -6.63
C LEU A 99 -1.34 3.82 -5.74
N LEU A 100 -0.41 2.91 -5.45
CA LEU A 100 0.67 3.18 -4.51
C LEU A 100 1.81 3.98 -5.11
N GLU A 101 2.09 3.81 -6.39
CA GLU A 101 3.18 4.51 -7.06
C GLU A 101 2.98 6.03 -7.12
N ALA A 102 1.76 6.49 -6.99
CA ALA A 102 1.45 7.91 -6.95
C ALA A 102 1.73 8.53 -5.59
N ILE A 103 2.00 7.72 -4.57
CA ILE A 103 2.26 8.21 -3.21
C ILE A 103 3.75 8.48 -3.05
N LYS A 104 4.10 9.75 -2.98
CA LYS A 104 5.49 10.20 -2.86
C LYS A 104 5.57 11.33 -1.86
N ASP A 105 6.68 11.44 -1.18
CA ASP A 105 6.95 12.54 -0.27
C ASP A 105 7.20 13.85 -1.01
#